data_34f1ab197df05c70f12cbf0d6055c7f7
#
_entry.id   34f1ab197df05c70f12cbf0d6055c7f7
#
_cell.length_a   1.000
_cell.length_b   1.000
_cell.length_c   1.000
_cell.angle_alpha   90.00
_cell.angle_beta   90.00
_cell.angle_gamma   90.00
#
_symmetry.space_group_name_H-M   'P 1'
#
loop_
_entity.id
_entity.type
_entity.pdbx_description
1 polymer ?
#
loop_
_entity_poly.entity_id
_entity_poly.type
_entity_poly.pdbx_seq_one_letter_code
_entity_poly.pdbx_strand_id
1 'polypeptide(L)'
;MKLGISSYCLSPYLYRGEMTIYEVIDWAKAHDCEHMELVPFGLPLLKEDGEINEEYVNSIREHAEKVGMPLSAFSLNACVIKPTEEERRAEIERIEKYMQICKMLGIKKMR
;
A
#
# COMPACT_ATOMS: atom_id res chain seq x y z
N MET A 1 1.41 -12.96 -20.94
CA MET A 1 0.84 -11.81 -20.23
C MET A 1 0.78 -12.14 -18.74
N LYS A 2 1.23 -11.23 -17.89
CA LYS A 2 1.20 -11.42 -16.45
C LYS A 2 -0.11 -10.90 -15.86
N LEU A 3 -0.73 -11.68 -14.99
CA LEU A 3 -1.94 -11.28 -14.26
C LEU A 3 -1.59 -10.74 -12.88
N GLY A 4 -2.16 -9.61 -12.55
CA GLY A 4 -2.00 -8.99 -11.25
C GLY A 4 -3.32 -8.62 -10.61
N ILE A 5 -3.29 -8.32 -9.32
CA ILE A 5 -4.45 -7.88 -8.56
C ILE A 5 -4.07 -6.65 -7.72
N SER A 6 -5.03 -5.77 -7.49
CA SER A 6 -4.88 -4.68 -6.54
C SER A 6 -5.41 -5.11 -5.17
N SER A 7 -4.71 -4.74 -4.11
CA SER A 7 -5.20 -4.95 -2.75
C SER A 7 -6.53 -4.25 -2.50
N TYR A 8 -6.87 -3.27 -3.33
CA TYR A 8 -8.17 -2.60 -3.30
C TYR A 8 -9.34 -3.59 -3.43
N CYS A 9 -9.18 -4.62 -4.26
CA CYS A 9 -10.23 -5.63 -4.48
C CYS A 9 -10.65 -6.34 -3.21
N LEU A 10 -9.72 -6.49 -2.26
CA LEU A 10 -9.97 -7.16 -0.99
C LEU A 10 -10.01 -6.18 0.20
N SER A 11 -10.03 -4.87 -0.07
CA SER A 11 -10.06 -3.85 0.98
C SER A 11 -11.27 -3.96 1.92
N PRO A 12 -12.47 -4.38 1.49
CA PRO A 12 -13.58 -4.57 2.42
C PRO A 12 -13.26 -5.59 3.52
N TYR A 13 -12.52 -6.65 3.19
CA TYR A 13 -12.11 -7.67 4.16
C TYR A 13 -11.06 -7.12 5.12
N LEU A 14 -10.16 -6.27 4.62
CA LEU A 14 -9.17 -5.58 5.45
C LEU A 14 -9.84 -4.64 6.46
N TYR A 15 -10.81 -3.84 6.00
CA TYR A 15 -11.54 -2.91 6.86
C TYR A 15 -12.34 -3.62 7.95
N ARG A 16 -12.93 -4.77 7.66
CA ARG A 16 -13.70 -5.55 8.63
C ARG A 16 -12.84 -6.42 9.53
N GLY A 17 -11.53 -6.44 9.31
CA GLY A 17 -10.62 -7.31 10.07
C GLY A 17 -10.77 -8.79 9.77
N GLU A 18 -11.42 -9.14 8.66
CA GLU A 18 -11.61 -10.53 8.23
C GLU A 18 -10.38 -11.12 7.56
N MET A 19 -9.52 -10.26 6.99
CA MET A 19 -8.23 -10.62 6.40
C MET A 19 -7.17 -9.62 6.83
N THR A 20 -5.94 -10.11 7.00
CA THR A 20 -4.74 -9.27 7.09
C THR A 20 -4.15 -9.06 5.70
N ILE A 21 -3.26 -8.08 5.56
CA ILE A 21 -2.55 -7.89 4.28
C ILE A 21 -1.74 -9.12 3.90
N TYR A 22 -1.20 -9.83 4.87
CA TYR A 22 -0.45 -11.07 4.62
C TYR A 22 -1.33 -12.15 4.01
N GLU A 23 -2.54 -12.29 4.52
CA GLU A 23 -3.54 -13.21 3.98
C GLU A 23 -4.00 -12.80 2.57
N VAL A 24 -4.11 -11.50 2.31
CA VAL A 24 -4.42 -10.97 0.96
C VAL A 24 -3.33 -11.35 -0.03
N ILE A 25 -2.06 -11.19 0.37
CA ILE A 25 -0.91 -11.58 -0.46
C ILE A 25 -0.91 -13.09 -0.71
N ASP A 26 -1.16 -13.88 0.33
CA ASP A 26 -1.23 -15.34 0.24
C ASP A 26 -2.38 -15.79 -0.67
N TRP A 27 -3.53 -15.15 -0.54
CA TRP A 27 -4.70 -15.43 -1.38
C TRP A 27 -4.38 -15.15 -2.85
N ALA A 28 -3.76 -14.01 -3.14
CA ALA A 28 -3.38 -13.66 -4.50
C ALA A 28 -2.40 -14.67 -5.08
N LYS A 29 -1.43 -15.11 -4.29
CA LYS A 29 -0.46 -16.12 -4.71
C LYS A 29 -1.13 -17.46 -5.00
N ALA A 30 -2.07 -17.87 -4.14
CA ALA A 30 -2.84 -19.12 -4.31
C ALA A 30 -3.74 -19.11 -5.54
N HIS A 31 -4.11 -17.93 -6.04
CA HIS A 31 -4.97 -17.75 -7.21
C HIS A 31 -4.19 -17.34 -8.46
N ASP A 32 -2.90 -17.68 -8.50
CA ASP A 32 -2.01 -17.48 -9.66
C ASP A 32 -1.81 -16.04 -10.09
N CYS A 33 -1.98 -15.08 -9.18
CA CYS A 33 -1.57 -13.71 -9.45
C CYS A 33 -0.05 -13.61 -9.44
N GLU A 34 0.50 -12.97 -10.45
CA GLU A 34 1.94 -12.88 -10.65
C GLU A 34 2.55 -11.60 -10.07
N HIS A 35 1.71 -10.61 -9.76
CA HIS A 35 2.12 -9.37 -9.10
C HIS A 35 0.93 -8.71 -8.40
N MET A 36 1.20 -7.78 -7.51
CA MET A 36 0.19 -7.06 -6.77
C MET A 36 0.46 -5.55 -6.76
N GLU A 37 -0.59 -4.78 -6.98
CA GLU A 37 -0.61 -3.35 -6.68
C GLU A 37 -1.10 -3.17 -5.24
N LEU A 38 -0.45 -2.30 -4.48
CA LEU A 38 -0.91 -1.93 -3.15
C LEU A 38 -1.62 -0.56 -3.19
N VAL A 39 -2.67 -0.45 -2.40
CA VAL A 39 -3.34 0.83 -2.10
C VAL A 39 -3.40 0.99 -0.58
N PRO A 40 -3.52 2.24 -0.08
CA PRO A 40 -3.50 2.46 1.38
C PRO A 40 -4.77 2.02 2.11
N PHE A 41 -5.83 1.68 1.38
CA PHE A 41 -7.14 1.38 1.97
C PHE A 41 -7.10 0.13 2.83
N GLY A 42 -7.46 0.29 4.11
CA GLY A 42 -7.46 -0.80 5.08
C GLY A 42 -6.08 -1.17 5.61
N LEU A 43 -5.04 -0.42 5.26
CA LEU A 43 -3.66 -0.67 5.69
C LEU A 43 -3.17 0.47 6.60
N PRO A 44 -2.81 0.20 7.86
CA PRO A 44 -2.29 1.23 8.77
C PRO A 44 -0.82 1.53 8.49
N LEU A 45 -0.53 2.03 7.29
CA LEU A 45 0.83 2.37 6.85
C LEU A 45 1.38 3.60 7.56
N LEU A 46 0.49 4.51 7.96
CA LEU A 46 0.82 5.65 8.81
C LEU A 46 0.21 5.45 10.18
N LYS A 47 0.92 5.86 11.22
CA LYS A 47 0.41 5.88 12.59
C LYS A 47 -0.56 7.05 12.80
N GLU A 48 -1.23 7.08 13.95
CA GLU A 48 -2.16 8.16 14.31
C GLU A 48 -1.49 9.55 14.33
N ASP A 49 -0.21 9.60 14.69
CA ASP A 49 0.58 10.84 14.68
C ASP A 49 1.05 11.27 13.29
N GLY A 50 0.71 10.51 12.26
CA GLY A 50 1.09 10.77 10.88
C GLY A 50 2.45 10.22 10.47
N GLU A 51 3.20 9.62 11.41
CA GLU A 51 4.49 9.01 11.09
C GLU A 51 4.34 7.65 10.43
N ILE A 52 5.34 7.25 9.66
CA ILE A 52 5.34 5.94 8.97
C ILE A 52 5.40 4.82 10.00
N ASN A 53 4.52 3.85 9.86
CA ASN A 53 4.56 2.62 10.64
C ASN A 53 5.60 1.67 10.02
N GLU A 54 6.87 1.95 10.29
CA GLU A 54 8.01 1.28 9.64
C GLU A 54 8.01 -0.22 9.84
N GLU A 55 7.71 -0.68 11.05
CA GLU A 55 7.64 -2.11 11.36
C GLU A 55 6.61 -2.82 10.49
N TYR A 56 5.42 -2.23 10.37
CA TYR A 56 4.34 -2.78 9.54
C TYR A 56 4.70 -2.78 8.07
N VAL A 57 5.25 -1.67 7.56
CA VAL A 57 5.67 -1.55 6.15
C VAL A 57 6.74 -2.59 5.82
N ASN A 58 7.74 -2.73 6.67
CA ASN A 58 8.80 -3.72 6.48
C ASN A 58 8.27 -5.15 6.52
N SER A 59 7.30 -5.42 7.40
CA SER A 59 6.69 -6.76 7.49
C SER A 59 5.92 -7.13 6.21
N ILE A 60 5.29 -6.17 5.56
CA ILE A 60 4.63 -6.39 4.26
C ILE A 60 5.66 -6.77 3.21
N ARG A 61 6.75 -6.02 3.13
CA ARG A 61 7.82 -6.32 2.18
C ARG A 61 8.40 -7.71 2.41
N GLU A 62 8.74 -8.02 3.64
CA GLU A 62 9.31 -9.32 4.01
C GLU A 62 8.38 -10.47 3.65
N HIS A 63 7.10 -10.33 3.92
CA HIS A 63 6.12 -11.36 3.59
C HIS A 63 5.98 -11.54 2.08
N ALA A 64 5.89 -10.44 1.33
CA ALA A 64 5.80 -10.50 -0.12
C ALA A 64 7.04 -11.17 -0.75
N GLU A 65 8.22 -10.86 -0.24
CA GLU A 65 9.47 -11.50 -0.68
C GLU A 65 9.49 -12.99 -0.34
N LYS A 66 9.04 -13.35 0.87
CA LYS A 66 9.00 -14.73 1.33
C LYS A 66 8.12 -15.62 0.45
N VAL A 67 6.95 -15.13 0.06
CA VAL A 67 6.03 -15.91 -0.79
C VAL A 67 6.26 -15.70 -2.27
N GLY A 68 7.16 -14.82 -2.65
CA GLY A 68 7.49 -14.55 -4.05
C GLY A 68 6.41 -13.75 -4.78
N MET A 69 5.77 -12.78 -4.12
CA MET A 69 4.79 -11.88 -4.73
C MET A 69 5.43 -10.53 -5.03
N PRO A 70 5.72 -10.20 -6.30
CA PRO A 70 6.22 -8.88 -6.66
C PRO A 70 5.18 -7.79 -6.39
N LEU A 71 5.59 -6.72 -5.72
CA LEU A 71 4.76 -5.53 -5.52
C LEU A 71 5.05 -4.57 -6.68
N SER A 72 4.13 -4.53 -7.65
CA SER A 72 4.38 -3.88 -8.94
C SER A 72 4.15 -2.38 -8.94
N ALA A 73 3.21 -1.89 -8.13
CA ALA A 73 2.84 -0.49 -8.09
C ALA A 73 2.16 -0.14 -6.77
N PHE A 74 2.13 1.14 -6.48
CA PHE A 74 1.36 1.69 -5.37
C PHE A 74 0.45 2.79 -5.91
N SER A 75 -0.85 2.70 -5.62
CA SER A 75 -1.81 3.73 -6.03
C SER A 75 -2.32 4.48 -4.82
N LEU A 76 -2.18 5.80 -4.88
CA LEU A 76 -2.55 6.71 -3.80
C LEU A 76 -3.67 7.62 -4.28
N ASN A 77 -4.73 7.75 -3.48
CA ASN A 77 -5.70 8.81 -3.70
C ASN A 77 -5.11 10.12 -3.17
N ALA A 78 -4.82 11.04 -4.06
CA ALA A 78 -4.21 12.31 -3.71
C ALA A 78 -4.86 13.46 -4.49
N CYS A 79 -5.04 14.59 -3.82
CA CYS A 79 -5.55 15.80 -4.44
C CYS A 79 -4.83 17.02 -3.88
N VAL A 80 -4.03 17.66 -4.72
CA VAL A 80 -3.28 18.87 -4.34
C VAL A 80 -4.07 20.16 -4.54
N ILE A 81 -5.27 20.04 -5.13
CA ILE A 81 -6.19 21.18 -5.26
C ILE A 81 -6.96 21.30 -3.95
N LYS A 82 -6.53 22.22 -3.11
CA LYS A 82 -7.09 22.45 -1.78
C LYS A 82 -7.50 23.91 -1.61
N PRO A 83 -8.48 24.21 -0.74
CA PRO A 83 -8.92 25.58 -0.49
C PRO A 83 -7.84 26.49 0.07
N THR A 84 -6.92 25.95 0.90
CA THR A 84 -5.89 26.72 1.55
C THR A 84 -4.49 26.20 1.22
N GLU A 85 -3.50 27.09 1.37
CA GLU A 85 -2.08 26.72 1.22
C GLU A 85 -1.65 25.71 2.28
N GLU A 86 -2.14 25.86 3.51
CA GLU A 86 -1.85 24.94 4.61
C GLU A 86 -2.31 23.52 4.31
N GLU A 87 -3.53 23.38 3.82
CA GLU A 87 -4.09 22.07 3.43
C GLU A 87 -3.33 21.46 2.27
N ARG A 88 -2.88 22.28 1.33
CA ARG A 88 -2.08 21.83 0.19
C ARG A 88 -0.72 21.30 0.65
N ARG A 89 -0.07 22.01 1.57
CA ARG A 89 1.22 21.57 2.15
C ARG A 89 1.06 20.26 2.90
N ALA A 90 0.01 20.11 3.69
CA ALA A 90 -0.28 18.88 4.41
C ALA A 90 -0.45 17.69 3.45
N GLU A 91 -1.14 17.90 2.33
CA GLU A 91 -1.32 16.86 1.32
C GLU A 91 0.00 16.49 0.63
N ILE A 92 0.83 17.48 0.31
CA ILE A 92 2.15 17.23 -0.26
C ILE A 92 3.01 16.41 0.71
N GLU A 93 3.05 16.78 1.99
CA GLU A 93 3.78 16.03 3.01
C GLU A 93 3.27 14.59 3.13
N ARG A 94 1.96 14.39 3.04
CA ARG A 94 1.36 13.06 3.03
C ARG A 94 1.83 12.24 1.84
N ILE A 95 1.83 12.83 0.66
CA ILE A 95 2.30 12.18 -0.58
C ILE A 95 3.78 11.80 -0.44
N GLU A 96 4.61 12.69 0.10
CA GLU A 96 6.03 12.42 0.32
C GLU A 96 6.26 11.24 1.26
N LYS A 97 5.46 11.10 2.31
CA LYS A 97 5.52 9.94 3.20
C LYS A 97 5.19 8.64 2.47
N TYR A 98 4.18 8.65 1.60
CA TYR A 98 3.86 7.48 0.79
C TYR A 98 4.93 7.16 -0.24
N MET A 99 5.64 8.17 -0.75
CA MET A 99 6.82 7.93 -1.60
C MET A 99 7.93 7.20 -0.82
N GLN A 100 8.15 7.58 0.43
CA GLN A 100 9.10 6.88 1.32
C GLN A 100 8.64 5.44 1.58
N ILE A 101 7.36 5.24 1.82
CA ILE A 101 6.78 3.89 1.99
C ILE A 101 7.03 3.04 0.74
N CYS A 102 6.80 3.60 -0.44
CA CYS A 102 7.08 2.89 -1.70
C CYS A 102 8.55 2.48 -1.80
N LYS A 103 9.46 3.36 -1.41
CA LYS A 103 10.90 3.06 -1.38
C LYS A 103 11.19 1.91 -0.41
N MET A 104 10.61 1.92 0.78
CA MET A 104 10.76 0.85 1.77
C MET A 104 10.23 -0.49 1.25
N LEU A 105 9.13 -0.46 0.52
CA LEU A 105 8.51 -1.65 -0.08
C LEU A 105 9.23 -2.15 -1.35
N GLY A 106 10.17 -1.38 -1.88
CA GLY A 106 10.83 -1.70 -3.13
C GLY A 106 9.97 -1.44 -4.37
N ILE A 107 8.91 -0.66 -4.23
CA ILE A 107 7.99 -0.33 -5.32
C ILE A 107 8.54 0.89 -6.08
N LYS A 108 8.66 0.76 -7.40
CA LYS A 108 9.24 1.80 -8.26
C LYS A 108 8.21 2.64 -9.01
N LYS A 109 6.94 2.26 -8.95
CA LYS A 109 5.86 2.94 -9.67
C LYS A 109 4.77 3.36 -8.69
N MET A 110 4.48 4.65 -8.68
CA MET A 110 3.41 5.22 -7.85
C MET A 110 2.45 5.99 -8.74
N ARG A 111 1.18 5.79 -8.52
CA ARG A 111 0.11 6.48 -9.23
C ARG A 111 -0.75 7.26 -8.25
#